data_a24ea6a3bb1f83341dd2699e3a8647ba
#
_entry.id   a24ea6a3bb1f83341dd2699e3a8647ba
#
_cell.length_a   1.000
_cell.length_b   1.000
_cell.length_c   1.000
_cell.angle_alpha   90.00
_cell.angle_beta   90.00
_cell.angle_gamma   90.00
#
_symmetry.space_group_name_H-M   'P 1'
#
loop_
_entity.id
_entity.type
_entity.pdbx_description
1 polymer ?
#
loop_
_entity_poly.entity_id
_entity_poly.type
_entity_poly.pdbx_seq_one_letter_code
_entity_poly.pdbx_strand_id
1 'polypeptide(L)'
;MSELEKSERPWGRYEVLQESATHKVKCIWMKPGTRLSYQRHKHRAEHWFIVQGTGEVTIDGAISQVKPGDTVEFKVGVLHRLANTGKDEIIFVEVQTGSYFGEDDIERLEDDFGRA
;
A
#
# COMPACT_ATOMS: atom_id res chain seq x y z
N MET A 1 12.01 -3.34 24.70
CA MET A 1 11.86 -2.80 23.33
C MET A 1 10.67 -3.49 22.68
N SER A 2 9.73 -2.74 22.19
CA SER A 2 8.55 -3.32 21.53
C SER A 2 8.91 -3.77 20.12
N GLU A 3 8.31 -4.87 19.70
CA GLU A 3 8.44 -5.32 18.31
C GLU A 3 7.60 -4.44 17.41
N LEU A 4 8.09 -4.22 16.19
CA LEU A 4 7.34 -3.55 15.16
C LEU A 4 6.25 -4.49 14.60
N GLU A 5 5.15 -3.92 14.17
CA GLU A 5 3.98 -4.67 13.71
C GLU A 5 4.28 -5.50 12.47
N LYS A 6 3.80 -6.74 12.47
CA LYS A 6 3.74 -7.63 11.31
C LYS A 6 2.30 -8.11 11.19
N SER A 7 1.74 -8.11 10.00
CA SER A 7 0.32 -8.43 9.81
C SER A 7 0.08 -9.22 8.54
N GLU A 8 -0.68 -10.32 8.68
CA GLU A 8 -1.20 -11.06 7.53
C GLU A 8 -2.51 -10.42 7.08
N ARG A 9 -2.69 -10.35 5.77
CA ARG A 9 -3.88 -9.76 5.13
C ARG A 9 -4.38 -10.69 4.04
N PRO A 10 -5.65 -10.55 3.60
CA PRO A 10 -6.19 -11.42 2.53
C PRO A 10 -5.36 -11.39 1.24
N TRP A 11 -4.75 -10.26 0.93
CA TRP A 11 -3.95 -10.05 -0.29
C TRP A 11 -2.46 -10.37 -0.10
N GLY A 12 -1.98 -10.62 1.11
CA GLY A 12 -0.57 -10.88 1.39
C GLY A 12 -0.20 -10.56 2.82
N ARG A 13 0.86 -9.78 3.00
CA ARG A 13 1.31 -9.38 4.34
C ARG A 13 2.10 -8.10 4.31
N TYR A 14 2.29 -7.48 5.47
CA TYR A 14 3.20 -6.36 5.62
C TYR A 14 3.98 -6.47 6.93
N GLU A 15 5.12 -5.77 6.95
CA GLU A 15 5.93 -5.59 8.16
C GLU A 15 6.26 -4.12 8.29
N VAL A 16 6.06 -3.58 9.49
CA VAL A 16 6.48 -2.20 9.80
C VAL A 16 7.97 -2.23 10.08
N LEU A 17 8.73 -1.43 9.34
CA LEU A 17 10.18 -1.35 9.46
C LEU A 17 10.61 -0.24 10.41
N GLN A 18 9.85 0.85 10.46
CA GLN A 18 10.13 2.00 11.31
C GLN A 18 8.84 2.77 11.55
N GLU A 19 8.68 3.29 12.75
CA GLU A 19 7.55 4.15 13.08
C GLU A 19 7.99 5.24 14.05
N SER A 20 7.64 6.50 13.74
CA SER A 20 7.95 7.65 14.56
C SER A 20 6.80 8.65 14.50
N ALA A 21 6.97 9.81 15.12
CA ALA A 21 5.97 10.87 15.07
C ALA A 21 5.85 11.50 13.67
N THR A 22 6.89 11.37 12.83
CA THR A 22 6.96 12.02 11.53
C THR A 22 6.68 11.12 10.35
N HIS A 23 6.90 9.80 10.50
CA HIS A 23 6.74 8.88 9.38
C HIS A 23 6.63 7.43 9.84
N LYS A 24 6.09 6.59 8.95
CA LYS A 24 5.99 5.15 9.13
C LYS A 24 6.45 4.47 7.86
N VAL A 25 7.29 3.45 7.98
CA VAL A 25 7.84 2.71 6.84
C VAL A 25 7.39 1.26 6.93
N LYS A 26 6.86 0.74 5.83
CA LYS A 26 6.41 -0.66 5.72
C LYS A 26 7.08 -1.33 4.54
N CYS A 27 7.32 -2.63 4.65
CA CYS A 27 7.55 -3.50 3.51
C CYS A 27 6.29 -4.34 3.31
N ILE A 28 5.82 -4.45 2.07
CA ILE A 28 4.55 -5.09 1.73
C ILE A 28 4.78 -6.15 0.66
N TRP A 29 4.18 -7.32 0.88
CA TRP A 29 4.21 -8.46 -0.04
C TRP A 29 2.79 -8.76 -0.50
N MET A 30 2.54 -8.74 -1.82
CA MET A 30 1.23 -9.02 -2.40
C MET A 30 1.26 -10.29 -3.26
N LYS A 31 0.33 -11.19 -2.98
CA LYS A 31 0.18 -12.44 -3.74
C LYS A 31 -0.25 -12.16 -5.19
N PRO A 32 0.19 -12.99 -6.15
CA PRO A 32 -0.31 -12.88 -7.52
C PRO A 32 -1.84 -13.00 -7.56
N GLY A 33 -2.46 -12.26 -8.45
CA GLY A 33 -3.90 -12.29 -8.65
C GLY A 33 -4.73 -11.55 -7.62
N THR A 34 -4.09 -10.86 -6.69
CA THR A 34 -4.81 -10.06 -5.68
C THR A 34 -4.69 -8.57 -5.96
N ARG A 35 -5.55 -7.79 -5.34
CA ARG A 35 -5.46 -6.33 -5.37
C ARG A 35 -5.87 -5.76 -4.02
N LEU A 36 -5.28 -4.62 -3.68
CA LEU A 36 -5.68 -3.85 -2.50
C LEU A 36 -7.08 -3.27 -2.73
N SER A 37 -7.77 -2.90 -1.65
CA SER A 37 -9.00 -2.15 -1.78
C SER A 37 -8.74 -0.82 -2.50
N TYR A 38 -9.75 -0.27 -3.18
CA TYR A 38 -9.69 1.08 -3.69
C TYR A 38 -9.98 2.01 -2.53
N GLN A 39 -8.98 2.78 -2.10
CA GLN A 39 -8.97 3.39 -0.78
C GLN A 39 -8.32 4.78 -0.77
N ARG A 40 -8.59 5.53 0.29
CA ARG A 40 -7.93 6.81 0.56
C ARG A 40 -7.71 6.98 2.07
N HIS A 41 -6.81 7.89 2.43
CA HIS A 41 -6.45 8.19 3.81
C HIS A 41 -6.62 9.69 4.08
N LYS A 42 -7.06 10.05 5.29
CA LYS A 42 -7.33 11.45 5.66
C LYS A 42 -6.13 12.15 6.28
N HIS A 43 -5.18 11.40 6.83
CA HIS A 43 -4.12 11.95 7.67
C HIS A 43 -2.71 11.65 7.17
N ARG A 44 -2.58 10.86 6.10
CA ARG A 44 -1.26 10.50 5.58
C ARG A 44 -1.20 10.53 4.06
N ALA A 45 0.00 10.87 3.56
CA ALA A 45 0.40 10.67 2.17
C ALA A 45 1.28 9.44 2.12
N GLU A 46 1.47 8.84 0.94
CA GLU A 46 2.28 7.65 0.78
C GLU A 46 3.21 7.76 -0.42
N HIS A 47 4.37 7.12 -0.29
CA HIS A 47 5.37 7.02 -1.34
C HIS A 47 5.82 5.57 -1.40
N TRP A 48 5.70 4.93 -2.56
CA TRP A 48 6.03 3.52 -2.75
C TRP A 48 7.22 3.35 -3.69
N PHE A 49 8.09 2.40 -3.35
CA PHE A 49 9.16 1.94 -4.22
C PHE A 49 8.93 0.47 -4.54
N ILE A 50 8.78 0.13 -5.83
CA ILE A 50 8.53 -1.25 -6.26
C ILE A 50 9.87 -1.99 -6.30
N VAL A 51 10.01 -3.02 -5.46
CA VAL A 51 11.23 -3.83 -5.35
C VAL A 51 11.18 -5.01 -6.30
N GLN A 52 10.03 -5.68 -6.39
CA GLN A 52 9.85 -6.90 -7.16
C GLN A 52 8.44 -6.99 -7.70
N GLY A 53 8.28 -7.61 -8.87
CA GLY A 53 6.99 -7.89 -9.45
C GLY A 53 6.45 -6.77 -10.31
N THR A 54 5.35 -7.06 -11.03
CA THR A 54 4.69 -6.11 -11.93
C THR A 54 3.22 -6.04 -11.59
N GLY A 55 2.64 -4.87 -11.80
CA GLY A 55 1.23 -4.68 -11.50
C GLY A 55 0.64 -3.44 -12.13
N GLU A 56 -0.58 -3.13 -11.73
CA GLU A 56 -1.29 -1.93 -12.14
C GLU A 56 -1.62 -1.08 -10.93
N VAL A 57 -1.27 0.20 -11.00
CA VAL A 57 -1.69 1.16 -9.98
C VAL A 57 -2.81 2.02 -10.55
N THR A 58 -3.84 2.25 -9.73
CA THR A 58 -4.93 3.17 -10.06
C THR A 58 -4.85 4.33 -9.09
N ILE A 59 -4.78 5.55 -9.61
CA ILE A 59 -4.73 6.78 -8.83
C ILE A 59 -5.81 7.72 -9.38
N ASP A 60 -6.83 8.02 -8.56
CA ASP A 60 -7.98 8.85 -8.96
C ASP A 60 -8.54 8.43 -10.32
N GLY A 61 -8.71 7.13 -10.53
CA GLY A 61 -9.24 6.55 -11.76
C GLY A 61 -8.24 6.36 -12.89
N ALA A 62 -7.05 6.92 -12.81
CA ALA A 62 -6.02 6.76 -13.85
C ALA A 62 -5.18 5.51 -13.58
N ILE A 63 -5.10 4.62 -14.56
CA ILE A 63 -4.38 3.35 -14.46
C ILE A 63 -3.03 3.46 -15.16
N SER A 64 -1.98 2.98 -14.49
CA SER A 64 -0.65 2.85 -15.09
C SER A 64 0.01 1.55 -14.63
N GLN A 65 0.96 1.08 -15.43
CA GLN A 65 1.72 -0.14 -15.12
C GLN A 65 2.91 0.22 -14.25
N VAL A 66 3.24 -0.68 -13.33
CA VAL A 66 4.44 -0.55 -12.48
C VAL A 66 5.30 -1.79 -12.58
N LYS A 67 6.61 -1.61 -12.42
CA LYS A 67 7.63 -2.65 -12.49
C LYS A 67 8.74 -2.33 -11.48
N PRO A 68 9.69 -3.26 -11.24
CA PRO A 68 10.78 -3.00 -10.30
C PRO A 68 11.54 -1.71 -10.63
N GLY A 69 11.81 -0.91 -9.60
CA GLY A 69 12.46 0.38 -9.72
C GLY A 69 11.53 1.57 -9.88
N ASP A 70 10.25 1.33 -10.17
CA ASP A 70 9.27 2.40 -10.28
C ASP A 70 8.89 2.92 -8.90
N THR A 71 8.52 4.20 -8.86
CA THR A 71 8.00 4.84 -7.66
C THR A 71 6.57 5.32 -7.92
N VAL A 72 5.77 5.31 -6.85
CA VAL A 72 4.39 5.79 -6.88
C VAL A 72 4.20 6.70 -5.69
N GLU A 73 3.61 7.87 -5.89
CA GLU A 73 3.31 8.74 -4.77
C GLU A 73 1.91 9.33 -4.90
N PHE A 74 1.25 9.53 -3.77
CA PHE A 74 -0.05 10.19 -3.74
C PHE A 74 -0.23 10.92 -2.42
N LYS A 75 -0.93 12.04 -2.51
CA LYS A 75 -1.18 12.94 -1.38
C LYS A 75 -2.36 12.45 -0.55
N VAL A 76 -2.54 13.06 0.61
CA VAL A 76 -3.72 12.85 1.46
C VAL A 76 -5.00 12.97 0.62
N GLY A 77 -5.93 12.05 0.82
CA GLY A 77 -7.24 12.07 0.19
C GLY A 77 -7.32 11.49 -1.21
N VAL A 78 -6.18 11.15 -1.83
CA VAL A 78 -6.16 10.61 -3.19
C VAL A 78 -6.57 9.13 -3.17
N LEU A 79 -7.55 8.78 -4.01
CA LEU A 79 -8.00 7.39 -4.17
C LEU A 79 -6.94 6.58 -4.91
N HIS A 80 -6.60 5.41 -4.38
CA HIS A 80 -5.56 4.57 -4.95
C HIS A 80 -5.78 3.10 -4.69
N ARG A 81 -5.23 2.26 -5.56
CA ARG A 81 -5.10 0.82 -5.35
C ARG A 81 -3.94 0.28 -6.19
N LEU A 82 -3.38 -0.85 -5.75
CA LEU A 82 -2.41 -1.63 -6.51
C LEU A 82 -3.01 -3.02 -6.74
N ALA A 83 -2.90 -3.51 -7.98
CA ALA A 83 -3.29 -4.85 -8.37
C ALA A 83 -2.06 -5.61 -8.82
N ASN A 84 -1.89 -6.84 -8.32
CA ASN A 84 -0.84 -7.72 -8.78
C ASN A 84 -1.33 -8.50 -9.99
N THR A 85 -0.96 -8.04 -11.18
CA THR A 85 -1.38 -8.64 -12.46
C THR A 85 -0.33 -9.60 -13.02
N GLY A 86 0.79 -9.78 -12.31
CA GLY A 86 1.87 -10.66 -12.73
C GLY A 86 1.75 -12.06 -12.17
N LYS A 87 2.80 -12.85 -12.37
CA LYS A 87 2.90 -14.24 -11.90
C LYS A 87 3.62 -14.36 -10.57
N ASP A 88 4.39 -13.34 -10.22
CA ASP A 88 5.23 -13.34 -9.03
C ASP A 88 4.65 -12.43 -7.96
N GLU A 89 5.08 -12.63 -6.73
CA GLU A 89 4.74 -11.77 -5.62
C GLU A 89 5.25 -10.36 -5.89
N ILE A 90 4.43 -9.34 -5.63
CA ILE A 90 4.90 -7.96 -5.62
C ILE A 90 5.47 -7.65 -4.24
N ILE A 91 6.64 -7.01 -4.20
CA ILE A 91 7.25 -6.48 -2.99
C ILE A 91 7.46 -5.00 -3.19
N PHE A 92 6.95 -4.18 -2.28
CA PHE A 92 7.21 -2.75 -2.33
C PHE A 92 7.41 -2.18 -0.93
N VAL A 93 8.19 -1.10 -0.86
CA VAL A 93 8.46 -0.37 0.37
C VAL A 93 7.63 0.91 0.35
N GLU A 94 6.91 1.15 1.42
CA GLU A 94 5.99 2.27 1.55
C GLU A 94 6.47 3.21 2.65
N VAL A 95 6.57 4.49 2.35
CA VAL A 95 6.85 5.53 3.33
C VAL A 95 5.57 6.37 3.49
N GLN A 96 5.07 6.42 4.72
CA GLN A 96 3.89 7.23 5.07
C GLN A 96 4.37 8.48 5.78
N THR A 97 3.83 9.64 5.39
CA THR A 97 4.10 10.91 6.05
C THR A 97 2.77 11.59 6.36
N GLY A 98 2.71 12.33 7.46
CA GLY A 98 1.49 13.01 7.88
C GLY A 98 1.38 13.14 9.38
N SER A 99 0.14 13.23 9.87
CA SER A 99 -0.15 13.51 11.27
C SER A 99 -0.61 12.28 12.06
N TYR A 100 -0.94 11.19 11.38
CA TYR A 100 -1.46 9.99 12.03
C TYR A 100 -1.26 8.78 11.14
N PHE A 101 -0.78 7.66 11.69
CA PHE A 101 -0.41 6.47 10.95
C PHE A 101 -1.18 5.20 11.37
N GLY A 102 -2.29 5.34 12.08
CA GLY A 102 -3.13 4.20 12.47
C GLY A 102 -3.78 3.55 11.26
N GLU A 103 -3.95 2.22 11.32
CA GLU A 103 -4.53 1.45 10.21
C GLU A 103 -6.04 1.69 10.07
N ASP A 104 -6.66 2.39 11.00
CA ASP A 104 -8.06 2.81 10.93
C ASP A 104 -8.25 4.10 10.11
N ASP A 105 -7.17 4.77 9.69
CA ASP A 105 -7.24 5.91 8.77
C ASP A 105 -7.38 5.41 7.34
N ILE A 106 -8.54 4.84 7.02
CA ILE A 106 -8.80 4.28 5.70
C ILE A 106 -10.30 4.36 5.38
N GLU A 107 -10.61 4.80 4.17
CA GLU A 107 -11.94 4.69 3.58
C GLU A 107 -11.83 3.80 2.36
N ARG A 108 -12.50 2.66 2.38
CA ARG A 108 -12.51 1.70 1.27
C ARG A 108 -13.78 1.89 0.45
N LEU A 109 -13.62 2.14 -0.85
CA LEU A 109 -14.74 2.28 -1.78
C LEU A 109 -15.08 0.96 -2.47
N GLU A 110 -14.04 0.14 -2.75
CA GLU A 110 -14.18 -1.19 -3.35
C GLU A 110 -13.19 -2.12 -2.69
N ASP A 111 -13.62 -3.34 -2.35
CA ASP A 111 -12.74 -4.32 -1.71
C ASP A 111 -13.18 -5.73 -2.09
N ASP A 112 -12.26 -6.49 -2.72
CA ASP A 112 -12.50 -7.86 -3.15
C ASP A 112 -12.73 -8.83 -1.97
N PHE A 113 -12.37 -8.40 -0.77
CA PHE A 113 -12.44 -9.22 0.45
C PHE A 113 -13.59 -8.80 1.39
N GLY A 114 -14.51 -7.96 0.90
CA GLY A 114 -15.73 -7.62 1.62
C GLY A 114 -15.58 -6.66 2.80
N ARG A 115 -14.52 -5.86 2.84
CA ARG A 115 -14.27 -4.89 3.93
C ARG A 115 -14.78 -3.48 3.64
N ALA A 116 -15.26 -3.25 2.44
CA ALA A 116 -15.80 -1.94 2.04
C ALA A 116 -17.22 -1.75 2.57
#